data_4981aa63846d0407bb9e2435b04e6cae
#
_entry.id   4981aa63846d0407bb9e2435b04e6cae
#
_cell.length_a   1.000
_cell.length_b   1.000
_cell.length_c   1.000
_cell.angle_alpha   90.00
_cell.angle_beta   90.00
_cell.angle_gamma   90.00
#
_symmetry.space_group_name_H-M   'P 1'
#
loop_
_entity.id
_entity.type
_entity.pdbx_description
1 polymer ?
#
loop_
_entity_poly.entity_id
_entity_poly.type
_entity_poly.pdbx_seq_one_letter_code
_entity_poly.pdbx_strand_id
1 'polypeptide(L)'
;SMEKFHPRSFNMGFSQEVLKATGGFSGLRFGEDIDMSIRIMAAGFKTCLLPEAYVFHKRRTSFRKFFKQVYNSGMARINLYLLHPHSLKLVHFLPACFVIGCLLCLLGGIFFSWYCLLPLLLLIFVFFIDSWRLNKSIKVAFLSIVAAFIQLFAYGIGFIHAVFAALILK
;
A
#
# COMPACT_ATOMS: atom_id res chain seq x y z
N SER A 1 -0.45 1.30 19.20
CA SER A 1 0.04 0.63 20.39
C SER A 1 0.93 -0.53 19.95
N MET A 2 1.96 -0.83 20.71
CA MET A 2 2.87 -1.96 20.44
C MET A 2 2.13 -3.31 20.42
N GLU A 3 0.97 -3.41 21.02
CA GLU A 3 0.16 -4.62 21.12
C GLU A 3 -0.61 -5.02 19.85
N LYS A 4 -0.64 -4.16 18.83
CA LYS A 4 -1.28 -4.43 17.53
C LYS A 4 -0.31 -4.21 16.38
N PHE A 5 0.95 -4.56 16.59
CA PHE A 5 1.98 -4.47 15.59
C PHE A 5 1.80 -5.60 14.55
N HIS A 6 1.90 -5.25 13.27
CA HIS A 6 1.91 -6.20 12.16
C HIS A 6 3.34 -6.40 11.67
N PRO A 7 4.06 -7.42 12.14
CA PRO A 7 5.42 -7.68 11.69
C PRO A 7 5.45 -8.07 10.21
N ARG A 8 6.60 -7.83 9.56
CA ARG A 8 6.84 -8.22 8.17
C ARG A 8 7.42 -9.62 8.11
N SER A 9 7.03 -10.42 7.11
CA SER A 9 7.44 -11.82 6.95
C SER A 9 8.96 -12.03 6.98
N PHE A 10 9.76 -11.08 6.45
CA PHE A 10 11.22 -11.16 6.45
C PHE A 10 11.88 -10.85 7.82
N ASN A 11 11.12 -10.38 8.81
CA ASN A 11 11.57 -10.09 10.17
C ASN A 11 10.45 -10.39 11.18
N MET A 12 9.93 -11.60 11.14
CA MET A 12 8.87 -12.08 12.01
C MET A 12 9.33 -13.39 12.68
N GLY A 13 9.26 -13.44 14.01
CA GLY A 13 9.43 -14.67 14.79
C GLY A 13 8.18 -14.97 15.59
N PHE A 14 7.87 -16.23 15.80
CA PHE A 14 6.77 -16.68 16.64
C PHE A 14 7.06 -18.06 17.26
N SER A 15 6.43 -18.38 18.37
CA SER A 15 6.61 -19.65 19.07
C SER A 15 5.95 -20.82 18.32
N GLN A 16 6.36 -22.05 18.65
CA GLN A 16 5.71 -23.25 18.15
C GLN A 16 4.23 -23.34 18.53
N GLU A 17 3.85 -22.80 19.68
CA GLU A 17 2.47 -22.73 20.12
C GLU A 17 1.63 -21.87 19.18
N VAL A 18 2.12 -20.68 18.82
CA VAL A 18 1.50 -19.79 17.82
C VAL A 18 1.39 -20.49 16.45
N LEU A 19 2.44 -21.21 16.04
CA LEU A 19 2.44 -21.96 14.78
C LEU A 19 1.35 -23.04 14.77
N LYS A 20 1.21 -23.81 15.85
CA LYS A 20 0.19 -24.85 16.00
C LYS A 20 -1.23 -24.24 16.01
N ALA A 21 -1.43 -23.12 16.71
CA ALA A 21 -2.72 -22.47 16.83
C ALA A 21 -3.18 -21.80 15.51
N THR A 22 -2.24 -21.29 14.71
CA THR A 22 -2.56 -20.54 13.48
C THR A 22 -2.39 -21.35 12.20
N GLY A 23 -1.68 -22.48 12.24
CA GLY A 23 -1.33 -23.28 11.06
C GLY A 23 -0.26 -22.65 10.16
N GLY A 24 0.42 -21.58 10.61
CA GLY A 24 1.47 -20.91 9.85
C GLY A 24 0.96 -19.93 8.78
N PHE A 25 1.80 -19.60 7.80
CA PHE A 25 1.44 -18.71 6.72
C PHE A 25 0.39 -19.33 5.80
N SER A 26 -0.57 -18.51 5.35
CA SER A 26 -1.57 -18.91 4.36
C SER A 26 -0.97 -18.98 2.96
N GLY A 27 -1.71 -19.55 2.00
CA GLY A 27 -1.34 -19.59 0.58
C GLY A 27 -1.46 -18.24 -0.15
N LEU A 28 -1.65 -17.13 0.56
CA LEU A 28 -1.68 -15.80 -0.05
C LEU A 28 -0.31 -15.45 -0.61
N ARG A 29 -0.28 -15.07 -1.88
CA ARG A 29 0.96 -14.61 -2.54
C ARG A 29 1.45 -13.25 -2.05
N PHE A 30 0.53 -12.41 -1.57
CA PHE A 30 0.78 -11.05 -1.06
C PHE A 30 -0.14 -10.78 0.12
N GLY A 31 0.42 -10.17 1.19
CA GLY A 31 -0.31 -9.86 2.42
C GLY A 31 -0.37 -11.03 3.41
N GLU A 32 0.40 -12.08 3.17
CA GLU A 32 0.53 -13.27 4.04
C GLU A 32 1.00 -12.90 5.45
N ASP A 33 1.83 -11.87 5.56
CA ASP A 33 2.31 -11.35 6.85
C ASP A 33 1.19 -10.66 7.65
N ILE A 34 0.33 -9.93 6.97
CA ILE A 34 -0.82 -9.25 7.60
C ILE A 34 -1.86 -10.30 8.00
N ASP A 35 -2.17 -11.24 7.11
CA ASP A 35 -3.07 -12.37 7.40
C ASP A 35 -2.62 -13.16 8.62
N MET A 36 -1.33 -13.54 8.65
CA MET A 36 -0.74 -14.25 9.79
C MET A 36 -0.87 -13.43 11.09
N SER A 37 -0.58 -12.12 11.04
CA SER A 37 -0.71 -11.23 12.20
C SER A 37 -2.14 -11.13 12.70
N ILE A 38 -3.14 -11.08 11.81
CA ILE A 38 -4.56 -11.05 12.17
C ILE A 38 -4.94 -12.38 12.86
N ARG A 39 -4.52 -13.52 12.32
CA ARG A 39 -4.81 -14.84 12.91
C ARG A 39 -4.13 -15.05 14.26
N ILE A 40 -2.89 -14.55 14.44
CA ILE A 40 -2.19 -14.54 15.73
C ILE A 40 -3.01 -13.78 16.77
N MET A 41 -3.46 -12.57 16.45
CA MET A 41 -4.27 -11.75 17.36
C MET A 41 -5.66 -12.36 17.63
N ALA A 42 -6.28 -12.95 16.60
CA ALA A 42 -7.57 -13.63 16.74
C ALA A 42 -7.48 -14.88 17.65
N ALA A 43 -6.33 -15.56 17.66
CA ALA A 43 -6.05 -16.68 18.56
C ALA A 43 -5.69 -16.24 19.99
N GLY A 44 -5.78 -14.93 20.31
CA GLY A 44 -5.53 -14.40 21.65
C GLY A 44 -4.06 -14.10 21.98
N PHE A 45 -3.15 -14.31 21.03
CA PHE A 45 -1.73 -13.98 21.23
C PHE A 45 -1.45 -12.50 20.99
N LYS A 46 -0.41 -11.98 21.62
CA LYS A 46 0.05 -10.61 21.47
C LYS A 46 1.25 -10.54 20.52
N THR A 47 1.33 -9.47 19.76
CA THR A 47 2.51 -9.14 18.93
C THR A 47 3.29 -8.01 19.57
N CYS A 48 4.62 -8.02 19.46
CA CYS A 48 5.46 -6.94 19.94
C CYS A 48 6.56 -6.61 18.92
N LEU A 49 7.05 -5.38 18.98
CA LEU A 49 8.25 -4.96 18.25
C LEU A 49 9.45 -5.05 19.20
N LEU A 50 10.49 -5.75 18.75
CA LEU A 50 11.79 -5.80 19.43
C LEU A 50 12.74 -4.87 18.66
N PRO A 51 13.06 -3.67 19.18
CA PRO A 51 13.89 -2.68 18.47
C PRO A 51 15.28 -3.19 18.13
N GLU A 52 15.85 -4.06 18.96
CA GLU A 52 17.17 -4.65 18.79
C GLU A 52 17.21 -5.75 17.72
N ALA A 53 16.05 -6.36 17.43
CA ALA A 53 15.91 -7.41 16.41
C ALA A 53 15.60 -6.78 15.04
N TYR A 54 16.59 -6.26 14.36
CA TYR A 54 16.41 -5.64 13.04
C TYR A 54 17.22 -6.36 11.96
N VAL A 55 16.76 -6.21 10.72
CA VAL A 55 17.44 -6.73 9.53
C VAL A 55 17.64 -5.62 8.50
N PHE A 56 18.76 -5.65 7.80
CA PHE A 56 19.00 -4.75 6.67
C PHE A 56 18.27 -5.29 5.44
N HIS A 57 17.28 -4.53 4.98
CA HIS A 57 16.49 -4.90 3.81
C HIS A 57 16.73 -3.93 2.66
N LYS A 58 17.34 -4.41 1.56
CA LYS A 58 17.56 -3.60 0.36
C LYS A 58 16.23 -3.34 -0.36
N ARG A 59 15.83 -2.08 -0.39
CA ARG A 59 14.61 -1.65 -1.08
C ARG A 59 14.73 -1.78 -2.60
N ARG A 60 13.59 -1.74 -3.28
CA ARG A 60 13.54 -1.75 -4.75
C ARG A 60 14.21 -0.50 -5.31
N THR A 61 15.15 -0.68 -6.25
CA THR A 61 15.99 0.39 -6.81
C THR A 61 15.49 0.90 -8.18
N SER A 62 14.44 0.30 -8.75
CA SER A 62 13.85 0.75 -10.01
C SER A 62 12.37 1.05 -9.87
N PHE A 63 11.88 2.07 -10.57
CA PHE A 63 10.47 2.45 -10.59
C PHE A 63 9.56 1.31 -11.08
N ARG A 64 10.00 0.51 -12.04
CA ARG A 64 9.24 -0.66 -12.52
C ARG A 64 9.02 -1.70 -11.41
N LYS A 65 10.08 -2.02 -10.64
CA LYS A 65 9.97 -2.96 -9.52
C LYS A 65 9.14 -2.38 -8.38
N PHE A 66 9.26 -1.08 -8.15
CA PHE A 66 8.47 -0.35 -7.17
C PHE A 66 6.98 -0.35 -7.55
N PHE A 67 6.65 -0.01 -8.80
CA PHE A 67 5.28 -0.08 -9.32
C PHE A 67 4.66 -1.47 -9.07
N LYS A 68 5.35 -2.55 -9.49
CA LYS A 68 4.86 -3.93 -9.30
C LYS A 68 4.60 -4.26 -7.83
N GLN A 69 5.49 -3.85 -6.95
CA GLN A 69 5.33 -4.07 -5.51
C GLN A 69 4.10 -3.36 -4.96
N VAL A 70 3.93 -2.09 -5.30
CA VAL A 70 2.83 -1.26 -4.81
C VAL A 70 1.48 -1.71 -5.40
N TYR A 71 1.46 -2.08 -6.68
CA TYR A 71 0.30 -2.66 -7.33
C TYR A 71 -0.17 -3.94 -6.61
N ASN A 72 0.75 -4.86 -6.31
CA ASN A 72 0.44 -6.06 -5.54
C ASN A 72 -0.06 -5.74 -4.12
N SER A 73 0.45 -4.67 -3.50
CA SER A 73 -0.05 -4.21 -2.21
C SER A 73 -1.50 -3.71 -2.26
N GLY A 74 -1.88 -3.04 -3.36
CA GLY A 74 -3.28 -2.66 -3.62
C GLY A 74 -4.20 -3.88 -3.77
N MET A 75 -3.78 -4.87 -4.58
CA MET A 75 -4.52 -6.13 -4.75
C MET A 75 -4.66 -6.90 -3.42
N ALA A 76 -3.59 -6.95 -2.63
CA ALA A 76 -3.58 -7.67 -1.35
C ALA A 76 -4.64 -7.17 -0.38
N ARG A 77 -5.05 -5.90 -0.45
CA ARG A 77 -6.09 -5.34 0.44
C ARG A 77 -7.46 -5.97 0.23
N ILE A 78 -7.83 -6.21 -1.01
CA ILE A 78 -9.11 -6.88 -1.35
C ILE A 78 -9.03 -8.37 -0.99
N ASN A 79 -7.92 -9.04 -1.30
CA ASN A 79 -7.73 -10.44 -0.92
C ASN A 79 -7.81 -10.63 0.61
N LEU A 80 -7.19 -9.72 1.37
CA LEU A 80 -7.30 -9.72 2.84
C LEU A 80 -8.72 -9.41 3.32
N TYR A 81 -9.43 -8.51 2.67
CA TYR A 81 -10.83 -8.21 2.99
C TYR A 81 -11.74 -9.42 2.80
N LEU A 82 -11.53 -10.20 1.74
CA LEU A 82 -12.32 -11.42 1.48
C LEU A 82 -12.12 -12.49 2.58
N LEU A 83 -10.92 -12.53 3.19
CA LEU A 83 -10.62 -13.44 4.31
C LEU A 83 -10.98 -12.81 5.66
N HIS A 84 -10.78 -11.52 5.82
CA HIS A 84 -10.94 -10.74 7.04
C HIS A 84 -11.71 -9.45 6.77
N PRO A 85 -13.06 -9.46 6.77
CA PRO A 85 -13.88 -8.29 6.37
C PRO A 85 -13.57 -7.01 7.16
N HIS A 86 -13.13 -7.12 8.41
CA HIS A 86 -12.77 -5.97 9.26
C HIS A 86 -11.37 -5.39 8.98
N SER A 87 -10.59 -5.99 8.04
CA SER A 87 -9.24 -5.53 7.70
C SER A 87 -9.22 -4.31 6.78
N LEU A 88 -10.31 -4.02 6.06
CA LEU A 88 -10.42 -2.92 5.12
C LEU A 88 -10.81 -1.63 5.84
N LYS A 89 -10.03 -0.56 5.59
CA LYS A 89 -10.24 0.76 6.17
C LYS A 89 -10.46 1.79 5.06
N LEU A 90 -11.15 2.90 5.37
CA LEU A 90 -11.42 3.99 4.41
C LEU A 90 -10.14 4.51 3.72
N VAL A 91 -9.03 4.59 4.44
CA VAL A 91 -7.74 5.02 3.87
C VAL A 91 -7.26 4.16 2.69
N HIS A 92 -7.68 2.89 2.61
CA HIS A 92 -7.29 2.00 1.52
C HIS A 92 -7.98 2.35 0.19
N PHE A 93 -9.08 3.11 0.22
CA PHE A 93 -9.78 3.58 -0.98
C PHE A 93 -9.15 4.84 -1.58
N LEU A 94 -8.41 5.64 -0.79
CA LEU A 94 -7.87 6.93 -1.24
C LEU A 94 -7.06 6.84 -2.54
N PRO A 95 -6.15 5.86 -2.75
CA PRO A 95 -5.42 5.76 -4.01
C PRO A 95 -6.32 5.40 -5.20
N ALA A 96 -7.38 4.63 -5.01
CA ALA A 96 -8.35 4.33 -6.07
C ALA A 96 -9.16 5.59 -6.44
N CYS A 97 -9.64 6.35 -5.44
CA CYS A 97 -10.27 7.64 -5.66
C CYS A 97 -9.35 8.63 -6.35
N PHE A 98 -8.06 8.61 -6.02
CA PHE A 98 -7.04 9.43 -6.69
C PHE A 98 -6.92 9.10 -8.18
N VAL A 99 -6.88 7.81 -8.56
CA VAL A 99 -6.82 7.38 -9.97
C VAL A 99 -8.04 7.89 -10.73
N ILE A 100 -9.23 7.73 -10.15
CA ILE A 100 -10.49 8.20 -10.76
C ILE A 100 -10.47 9.72 -10.85
N GLY A 101 -10.07 10.42 -9.79
CA GLY A 101 -9.97 11.89 -9.77
C GLY A 101 -9.00 12.43 -10.84
N CYS A 102 -7.84 11.79 -11.01
CA CYS A 102 -6.91 12.14 -12.10
C CYS A 102 -7.54 11.97 -13.48
N LEU A 103 -8.25 10.87 -13.70
CA LEU A 103 -8.96 10.63 -14.97
C LEU A 103 -10.02 11.71 -15.22
N LEU A 104 -10.81 12.06 -14.20
CA LEU A 104 -11.82 13.11 -14.31
C LEU A 104 -11.20 14.49 -14.57
N CYS A 105 -10.09 14.82 -13.91
CA CYS A 105 -9.35 16.06 -14.17
C CYS A 105 -8.84 16.13 -15.62
N LEU A 106 -8.31 15.02 -16.15
CA LEU A 106 -7.82 14.97 -17.53
C LEU A 106 -8.96 15.09 -18.54
N LEU A 107 -10.05 14.34 -18.35
CA LEU A 107 -11.25 14.45 -19.21
C LEU A 107 -11.86 15.85 -19.12
N GLY A 108 -11.98 16.41 -17.92
CA GLY A 108 -12.45 17.78 -17.71
C GLY A 108 -11.57 18.81 -18.40
N GLY A 109 -10.25 18.63 -18.37
CA GLY A 109 -9.30 19.49 -19.07
C GLY A 109 -9.43 19.46 -20.59
N ILE A 110 -9.78 18.28 -21.15
CA ILE A 110 -9.98 18.10 -22.60
C ILE A 110 -11.34 18.63 -23.06
N PHE A 111 -12.42 18.29 -22.33
CA PHE A 111 -13.79 18.53 -22.82
C PHE A 111 -14.43 19.82 -22.32
N PHE A 112 -13.98 20.39 -21.18
CA PHE A 112 -14.60 21.55 -20.56
C PHE A 112 -13.64 22.74 -20.46
N SER A 113 -12.59 22.64 -19.63
CA SER A 113 -11.66 23.73 -19.41
C SER A 113 -10.35 23.24 -18.81
N TRP A 114 -9.24 23.84 -19.25
CA TRP A 114 -7.91 23.58 -18.72
C TRP A 114 -7.82 23.83 -17.18
N TYR A 115 -8.69 24.63 -16.58
CA TYR A 115 -8.77 24.84 -15.14
C TYR A 115 -8.99 23.53 -14.37
N CYS A 116 -9.61 22.52 -14.99
CA CYS A 116 -9.76 21.20 -14.39
C CYS A 116 -8.43 20.49 -14.09
N LEU A 117 -7.32 20.92 -14.70
CA LEU A 117 -5.99 20.40 -14.44
C LEU A 117 -5.29 21.05 -13.24
N LEU A 118 -5.79 22.19 -12.76
CA LEU A 118 -5.16 22.93 -11.65
C LEU A 118 -4.95 22.07 -10.38
N PRO A 119 -5.88 21.20 -9.94
CA PRO A 119 -5.66 20.35 -8.79
C PRO A 119 -4.44 19.42 -8.95
N LEU A 120 -4.21 18.89 -10.16
CA LEU A 120 -3.06 18.03 -10.44
C LEU A 120 -1.76 18.83 -10.42
N LEU A 121 -1.75 20.02 -11.02
CA LEU A 121 -0.59 20.92 -11.00
C LEU A 121 -0.24 21.34 -9.57
N LEU A 122 -1.25 21.68 -8.76
CA LEU A 122 -1.07 22.02 -7.36
C LEU A 122 -0.46 20.85 -6.58
N LEU A 123 -0.93 19.64 -6.82
CA LEU A 123 -0.42 18.44 -6.15
C LEU A 123 1.05 18.19 -6.52
N ILE A 124 1.42 18.32 -7.80
CA ILE A 124 2.81 18.22 -8.28
C ILE A 124 3.68 19.25 -7.57
N PHE A 125 3.20 20.49 -7.48
CA PHE A 125 3.91 21.57 -6.80
C PHE A 125 4.12 21.28 -5.32
N VAL A 126 3.08 20.80 -4.62
CA VAL A 126 3.15 20.41 -3.20
C VAL A 126 4.18 19.30 -2.98
N PHE A 127 4.15 18.23 -3.78
CA PHE A 127 5.14 17.14 -3.68
C PHE A 127 6.57 17.62 -3.93
N PHE A 128 6.73 18.54 -4.90
CA PHE A 128 8.04 19.13 -5.20
C PHE A 128 8.56 19.94 -4.00
N ILE A 129 7.77 20.87 -3.50
CA ILE A 129 8.17 21.77 -2.40
C ILE A 129 8.45 20.98 -1.12
N ASP A 130 7.58 20.06 -0.75
CA ASP A 130 7.75 19.24 0.46
C ASP A 130 9.04 18.42 0.39
N SER A 131 9.25 17.71 -0.71
CA SER A 131 10.46 16.92 -0.90
C SER A 131 11.74 17.78 -0.97
N TRP A 132 11.66 18.95 -1.62
CA TRP A 132 12.80 19.88 -1.66
C TRP A 132 13.15 20.44 -0.28
N ARG A 133 12.13 20.81 0.50
CA ARG A 133 12.33 21.31 1.88
C ARG A 133 13.02 20.27 2.76
N LEU A 134 12.61 19.00 2.66
CA LEU A 134 13.14 17.92 3.48
C LEU A 134 14.54 17.46 3.05
N ASN A 135 14.77 17.31 1.75
CA ASN A 135 15.99 16.68 1.23
C ASN A 135 17.03 17.70 0.74
N LYS A 136 16.69 19.00 0.62
CA LYS A 136 17.54 20.07 0.10
C LYS A 136 18.15 19.75 -1.28
N SER A 137 17.50 18.91 -2.07
CA SER A 137 17.97 18.43 -3.37
C SER A 137 16.87 18.52 -4.43
N ILE A 138 17.08 19.31 -5.46
CA ILE A 138 16.15 19.47 -6.60
C ILE A 138 15.97 18.14 -7.33
N LYS A 139 17.06 17.38 -7.51
CA LYS A 139 17.01 16.06 -8.16
C LYS A 139 16.11 15.09 -7.39
N VAL A 140 16.24 15.07 -6.05
CA VAL A 140 15.39 14.23 -5.20
C VAL A 140 13.94 14.71 -5.26
N ALA A 141 13.69 16.02 -5.29
CA ALA A 141 12.34 16.57 -5.40
C ALA A 141 11.62 16.10 -6.68
N PHE A 142 12.29 16.15 -7.84
CA PHE A 142 11.71 15.62 -9.09
C PHE A 142 11.47 14.12 -9.05
N LEU A 143 12.42 13.33 -8.54
CA LEU A 143 12.26 11.89 -8.40
C LEU A 143 11.13 11.53 -7.43
N SER A 144 10.90 12.33 -6.41
CA SER A 144 9.81 12.15 -5.44
C SER A 144 8.44 12.33 -6.05
N ILE A 145 8.27 13.27 -7.00
CA ILE A 145 7.02 13.42 -7.75
C ILE A 145 6.70 12.11 -8.48
N VAL A 146 7.67 11.59 -9.24
CA VAL A 146 7.50 10.33 -9.98
C VAL A 146 7.18 9.18 -9.03
N ALA A 147 7.89 9.07 -7.91
CA ALA A 147 7.67 8.03 -6.92
C ALA A 147 6.28 8.13 -6.27
N ALA A 148 5.82 9.35 -5.93
CA ALA A 148 4.50 9.59 -5.35
C ALA A 148 3.37 9.21 -6.31
N PHE A 149 3.48 9.60 -7.57
CA PHE A 149 2.50 9.19 -8.58
C PHE A 149 2.50 7.67 -8.81
N ILE A 150 3.67 7.03 -8.89
CA ILE A 150 3.77 5.57 -8.96
C ILE A 150 3.09 4.92 -7.75
N GLN A 151 3.33 5.44 -6.54
CA GLN A 151 2.71 4.93 -5.31
C GLN A 151 1.18 4.97 -5.39
N LEU A 152 0.61 6.11 -5.78
CA LEU A 152 -0.83 6.32 -5.83
C LEU A 152 -1.49 5.54 -6.98
N PHE A 153 -0.92 5.64 -8.19
CA PHE A 153 -1.47 4.93 -9.35
C PHE A 153 -1.34 3.42 -9.23
N ALA A 154 -0.17 2.91 -8.90
CA ALA A 154 0.03 1.47 -8.82
C ALA A 154 -0.88 0.82 -7.77
N TYR A 155 -0.97 1.43 -6.58
CA TYR A 155 -1.87 0.92 -5.54
C TYR A 155 -3.34 1.02 -5.95
N GLY A 156 -3.76 2.21 -6.45
CA GLY A 156 -5.15 2.43 -6.87
C GLY A 156 -5.59 1.49 -7.97
N ILE A 157 -4.78 1.31 -9.02
CA ILE A 157 -5.06 0.39 -10.11
C ILE A 157 -5.09 -1.06 -9.61
N GLY A 158 -4.14 -1.47 -8.75
CA GLY A 158 -4.13 -2.81 -8.15
C GLY A 158 -5.37 -3.08 -7.30
N PHE A 159 -5.81 -2.10 -6.52
CA PHE A 159 -7.02 -2.17 -5.73
C PHE A 159 -8.27 -2.31 -6.60
N ILE A 160 -8.43 -1.44 -7.61
CA ILE A 160 -9.54 -1.47 -8.58
C ILE A 160 -9.59 -2.80 -9.31
N HIS A 161 -8.43 -3.28 -9.81
CA HIS A 161 -8.34 -4.57 -10.48
C HIS A 161 -8.83 -5.72 -9.58
N ALA A 162 -8.41 -5.77 -8.32
CA ALA A 162 -8.82 -6.82 -7.39
C ALA A 162 -10.32 -6.74 -7.05
N VAL A 163 -10.91 -5.54 -6.96
CA VAL A 163 -12.36 -5.36 -6.79
C VAL A 163 -13.11 -5.96 -7.99
N PHE A 164 -12.71 -5.62 -9.22
CA PHE A 164 -13.35 -6.19 -10.42
C PHE A 164 -13.18 -7.71 -10.50
N ALA A 165 -11.98 -8.22 -10.23
CA ALA A 165 -11.76 -9.67 -10.21
C ALA A 165 -12.65 -10.38 -9.18
N ALA A 166 -12.82 -9.81 -7.99
CA ALA A 166 -13.69 -10.37 -6.95
C ALA A 166 -15.19 -10.30 -7.31
N LEU A 167 -15.63 -9.33 -8.12
CA LEU A 167 -17.00 -9.22 -8.60
C LEU A 167 -17.30 -10.21 -9.74
N ILE A 168 -16.32 -10.50 -10.59
CA ILE A 168 -16.48 -11.44 -11.74
C ILE A 168 -16.42 -12.90 -11.28
N LEU A 169 -15.68 -13.20 -10.20
CA LEU A 169 -15.50 -14.55 -9.68
C LEU A 169 -16.58 -14.99 -8.68
N LYS A 170 -17.57 -14.15 -8.43
CA LYS A 170 -18.80 -14.47 -7.72
C LYS A 170 -19.89 -14.90 -8.68
#